data_59daf1ee07dca928bf6b7403c328c691
#
_entry.id   59daf1ee07dca928bf6b7403c328c691
#
_cell.length_a   1.000
_cell.length_b   1.000
_cell.length_c   1.000
_cell.angle_alpha   90.00
_cell.angle_beta   90.00
_cell.angle_gamma   90.00
#
_symmetry.space_group_name_H-M   'P 1'
#
loop_
_entity.id
_entity.type
_entity.pdbx_description
1 polymer ?
#
loop_
_entity_poly.entity_id
_entity_poly.type
_entity_poly.pdbx_seq_one_letter_code
_entity_poly.pdbx_strand_id
1 'polypeptide(L)'
;MDPALLHHYFGTKADLFAASIDAPLRPDLALREILPGPREELGKRIVTFMLGVWESPTIQPRALVLFRTGLGNKHASPLLATFLRRELLEKVAATLDVPDAGLRADLVASQIAGLLVARYILRLPDVASASVDELIARVSPTIQRYLVD
;
A
#
# COMPACT_ATOMS: atom_id res chain seq x y z
N MET A 1 -20.37 -22.63 0.60
CA MET A 1 -21.03 -21.74 1.57
C MET A 1 -22.07 -20.88 0.87
N ASP A 2 -23.21 -20.70 1.50
CA ASP A 2 -24.30 -19.90 0.94
C ASP A 2 -23.89 -18.43 0.83
N PRO A 3 -24.01 -17.80 -0.37
CA PRO A 3 -23.70 -16.39 -0.52
C PRO A 3 -24.50 -15.45 0.40
N ALA A 4 -25.74 -15.80 0.70
CA ALA A 4 -26.57 -15.02 1.64
C ALA A 4 -26.00 -15.06 3.05
N LEU A 5 -25.43 -16.18 3.48
CA LEU A 5 -24.80 -16.32 4.78
C LEU A 5 -23.52 -15.50 4.87
N LEU A 6 -22.70 -15.51 3.81
CA LEU A 6 -21.50 -14.68 3.72
C LEU A 6 -21.84 -13.20 3.79
N HIS A 7 -22.89 -12.80 3.05
CA HIS A 7 -23.35 -11.40 3.06
C HIS A 7 -23.83 -11.00 4.44
N HIS A 8 -24.48 -11.88 5.17
CA HIS A 8 -24.94 -11.63 6.54
C HIS A 8 -23.76 -11.35 7.48
N TYR A 9 -22.66 -12.12 7.38
CA TYR A 9 -21.49 -11.97 8.24
C TYR A 9 -20.59 -10.80 7.85
N PHE A 10 -20.41 -10.56 6.55
CA PHE A 10 -19.44 -9.58 6.06
C PHE A 10 -20.06 -8.34 5.45
N GLY A 11 -21.40 -8.27 5.38
CA GLY A 11 -22.14 -7.13 4.84
C GLY A 11 -22.16 -7.09 3.33
N THR A 12 -21.09 -6.61 2.69
CA THR A 12 -20.99 -6.42 1.25
C THR A 12 -19.83 -7.22 0.66
N LYS A 13 -19.78 -7.29 -0.68
CA LYS A 13 -18.62 -7.84 -1.39
C LYS A 13 -17.36 -7.06 -1.04
N ALA A 14 -17.47 -5.73 -0.88
CA ALA A 14 -16.34 -4.90 -0.47
C ALA A 14 -15.84 -5.28 0.93
N ASP A 15 -16.75 -5.51 1.88
CA ASP A 15 -16.39 -5.91 3.24
C ASP A 15 -15.75 -7.30 3.26
N LEU A 16 -16.27 -8.24 2.47
CA LEU A 16 -15.68 -9.57 2.35
C LEU A 16 -14.28 -9.50 1.73
N PHE A 17 -14.12 -8.71 0.68
CA PHE A 17 -12.83 -8.50 0.05
C PHE A 17 -11.83 -7.86 1.04
N ALA A 18 -12.27 -6.82 1.75
CA ALA A 18 -11.45 -6.17 2.76
C ALA A 18 -10.97 -7.16 3.82
N ALA A 19 -11.88 -8.03 4.31
CA ALA A 19 -11.51 -9.06 5.28
C ALA A 19 -10.46 -10.04 4.73
N SER A 20 -10.54 -10.37 3.43
CA SER A 20 -9.60 -11.30 2.79
C SER A 20 -8.19 -10.73 2.61
N ILE A 21 -8.05 -9.40 2.46
CA ILE A 21 -6.77 -8.76 2.22
C ILE A 21 -6.18 -8.07 3.46
N ASP A 22 -6.97 -7.89 4.51
CA ASP A 22 -6.51 -7.22 5.72
C ASP A 22 -5.32 -7.92 6.34
N ALA A 23 -5.34 -9.24 6.40
CA ALA A 23 -4.26 -10.02 7.01
C ALA A 23 -2.90 -9.81 6.33
N PRO A 24 -2.77 -9.86 4.98
CA PRO A 24 -1.47 -9.61 4.34
C PRO A 24 -1.05 -8.14 4.34
N LEU A 25 -1.98 -7.19 4.24
CA LEU A 25 -1.63 -5.77 4.15
C LEU A 25 -1.52 -5.08 5.51
N ARG A 26 -2.30 -5.52 6.50
CA ARG A 26 -2.27 -4.98 7.86
C ARG A 26 -2.27 -3.46 7.91
N PRO A 27 -3.34 -2.78 7.40
CA PRO A 27 -3.38 -1.31 7.40
C PRO A 27 -3.25 -0.69 8.79
N ASP A 28 -3.80 -1.33 9.80
CA ASP A 28 -3.70 -0.88 11.19
C ASP A 28 -2.25 -0.82 11.66
N LEU A 29 -1.48 -1.85 11.35
CA LEU A 29 -0.05 -1.91 11.68
C LEU A 29 0.73 -0.89 10.86
N ALA A 30 0.40 -0.76 9.57
CA ALA A 30 1.03 0.22 8.69
C ALA A 30 0.91 1.63 9.26
N LEU A 31 -0.29 2.01 9.70
CA LEU A 31 -0.52 3.35 10.24
C LEU A 31 0.23 3.57 11.55
N ARG A 32 0.32 2.57 12.41
CA ARG A 32 1.10 2.67 13.65
C ARG A 32 2.58 2.89 13.41
N GLU A 33 3.13 2.32 12.34
CA GLU A 33 4.55 2.45 12.01
C GLU A 33 4.85 3.71 11.22
N ILE A 34 3.92 4.14 10.38
CA ILE A 34 4.12 5.23 9.44
C ILE A 34 3.85 6.59 10.07
N LEU A 35 2.72 6.75 10.78
CA LEU A 35 2.27 8.06 11.24
C LEU A 35 3.11 8.68 12.36
N PRO A 36 3.56 7.94 13.39
CA PRO A 36 4.35 8.56 14.45
C PRO A 36 5.73 8.99 13.98
N GLY A 37 6.16 10.17 14.42
CA GLY A 37 7.51 10.66 14.18
C GLY A 37 7.54 11.98 13.42
N PRO A 38 8.75 12.50 13.13
CA PRO A 38 8.91 13.77 12.44
C PRO A 38 8.27 13.75 11.05
N ARG A 39 7.58 14.83 10.72
CA ARG A 39 6.92 15.00 9.43
C ARG A 39 7.92 14.94 8.27
N GLU A 40 9.12 15.43 8.50
CA GLU A 40 10.19 15.48 7.51
C GLU A 40 10.68 14.10 7.10
N GLU A 41 10.37 13.08 7.89
CA GLU A 41 10.77 11.69 7.63
C GLU A 41 9.58 10.78 7.30
N LEU A 42 8.41 11.34 7.05
CA LEU A 42 7.21 10.56 6.74
C LEU A 42 7.40 9.70 5.50
N GLY A 43 7.96 10.26 4.43
CA GLY A 43 8.24 9.50 3.21
C GLY A 43 9.17 8.33 3.45
N LYS A 44 10.21 8.52 4.26
CA LYS A 44 11.14 7.44 4.62
C LYS A 44 10.43 6.33 5.39
N ARG A 45 9.56 6.69 6.33
CA ARG A 45 8.79 5.69 7.10
C ARG A 45 7.87 4.88 6.19
N ILE A 46 7.23 5.52 5.22
CA ILE A 46 6.36 4.83 4.27
C ILE A 46 7.15 3.82 3.43
N VAL A 47 8.25 4.25 2.83
CA VAL A 47 9.07 3.37 1.99
C VAL A 47 9.67 2.22 2.80
N THR A 48 10.18 2.53 3.98
CA THR A 48 10.76 1.52 4.89
C THR A 48 9.73 0.46 5.26
N PHE A 49 8.52 0.89 5.64
CA PHE A 49 7.45 -0.03 6.00
C PHE A 49 7.05 -0.91 4.82
N MET A 50 6.81 -0.31 3.66
CA MET A 50 6.35 -1.04 2.48
C MET A 50 7.38 -2.07 2.01
N LEU A 51 8.65 -1.69 1.93
CA LEU A 51 9.71 -2.64 1.55
C LEU A 51 9.87 -3.73 2.62
N GLY A 52 9.77 -3.39 3.89
CA GLY A 52 9.84 -4.38 4.96
C GLY A 52 8.76 -5.46 4.83
N VAL A 53 7.54 -5.06 4.51
CA VAL A 53 6.42 -5.99 4.28
C VAL A 53 6.71 -6.89 3.08
N TRP A 54 7.10 -6.31 1.96
CA TRP A 54 7.32 -7.04 0.71
C TRP A 54 8.58 -7.89 0.71
N GLU A 55 9.55 -7.59 1.56
CA GLU A 55 10.73 -8.45 1.74
C GLU A 55 10.48 -9.62 2.69
N SER A 56 9.36 -9.63 3.40
CA SER A 56 9.01 -10.73 4.29
C SER A 56 8.70 -12.00 3.51
N PRO A 57 9.41 -13.12 3.75
CA PRO A 57 9.17 -14.38 3.04
C PRO A 57 7.77 -14.95 3.28
N THR A 58 7.16 -14.60 4.40
CA THR A 58 5.81 -15.06 4.76
C THR A 58 4.73 -14.25 4.06
N ILE A 59 4.92 -12.94 3.96
CA ILE A 59 3.91 -12.01 3.44
C ILE A 59 3.99 -11.88 1.92
N GLN A 60 5.20 -11.87 1.34
CA GLN A 60 5.42 -11.63 -0.08
C GLN A 60 4.56 -12.48 -1.01
N PRO A 61 4.45 -13.81 -0.84
CA PRO A 61 3.62 -14.61 -1.76
C PRO A 61 2.15 -14.22 -1.73
N ARG A 62 1.62 -13.89 -0.54
CA ARG A 62 0.22 -13.48 -0.38
C ARG A 62 -0.02 -12.10 -0.98
N ALA A 63 0.91 -11.18 -0.76
CA ALA A 63 0.84 -9.84 -1.30
C ALA A 63 0.92 -9.84 -2.84
N LEU A 64 1.77 -10.70 -3.42
CA LEU A 64 1.88 -10.86 -4.86
C LEU A 64 0.57 -11.35 -5.48
N VAL A 65 -0.05 -12.37 -4.90
CA VAL A 65 -1.33 -12.90 -5.39
C VAL A 65 -2.40 -11.80 -5.35
N LEU A 66 -2.52 -11.13 -4.22
CA LEU A 66 -3.47 -10.05 -4.03
C LEU A 66 -3.27 -8.92 -5.04
N PHE A 67 -2.02 -8.50 -5.23
CA PHE A 67 -1.67 -7.41 -6.11
C PHE A 67 -1.97 -7.75 -7.58
N ARG A 68 -1.61 -8.96 -8.01
CA ARG A 68 -1.91 -9.44 -9.36
C ARG A 68 -3.41 -9.54 -9.60
N THR A 69 -4.15 -10.06 -8.64
CA THR A 69 -5.61 -10.16 -8.72
C THR A 69 -6.23 -8.77 -8.79
N GLY A 70 -5.80 -7.86 -7.92
CA GLY A 70 -6.32 -6.50 -7.89
C GLY A 70 -6.06 -5.73 -9.19
N LEU A 71 -4.87 -5.89 -9.78
CA LEU A 71 -4.52 -5.20 -11.02
C LEU A 71 -5.12 -5.87 -12.26
N GLY A 72 -5.21 -7.18 -12.27
CA GLY A 72 -5.62 -7.94 -13.45
C GLY A 72 -7.10 -8.23 -13.56
N ASN A 73 -7.91 -7.93 -12.56
CA ASN A 73 -9.31 -8.27 -12.51
C ASN A 73 -10.19 -7.03 -12.39
N LYS A 74 -11.05 -6.79 -13.40
CA LYS A 74 -11.90 -5.60 -13.41
C LYS A 74 -12.93 -5.52 -12.30
N HIS A 75 -13.25 -6.64 -11.66
CA HIS A 75 -14.17 -6.67 -10.52
C HIS A 75 -13.43 -6.46 -9.20
N ALA A 76 -12.19 -6.96 -9.08
CA ALA A 76 -11.38 -6.82 -7.89
C ALA A 76 -10.70 -5.47 -7.79
N SER A 77 -10.30 -4.86 -8.91
CA SER A 77 -9.59 -3.58 -8.89
C SER A 77 -10.34 -2.45 -8.18
N PRO A 78 -11.65 -2.24 -8.43
CA PRO A 78 -12.38 -1.22 -7.68
C PRO A 78 -12.47 -1.52 -6.19
N LEU A 79 -12.55 -2.80 -5.81
CA LEU A 79 -12.60 -3.20 -4.40
C LEU A 79 -11.27 -2.93 -3.71
N LEU A 80 -10.16 -3.24 -4.38
CA LEU A 80 -8.82 -2.95 -3.85
C LEU A 80 -8.62 -1.44 -3.71
N ALA A 81 -9.00 -0.67 -4.73
CA ALA A 81 -8.89 0.79 -4.68
C ALA A 81 -9.69 1.38 -3.52
N THR A 82 -10.93 0.92 -3.32
CA THR A 82 -11.78 1.38 -2.22
C THR A 82 -11.16 1.03 -0.87
N PHE A 83 -10.62 -0.18 -0.74
CA PHE A 83 -9.97 -0.61 0.49
C PHE A 83 -8.75 0.26 0.82
N LEU A 84 -7.83 0.42 -0.14
CA LEU A 84 -6.62 1.22 0.07
C LEU A 84 -6.96 2.67 0.40
N ARG A 85 -7.92 3.24 -0.31
CA ARG A 85 -8.36 4.61 -0.07
C ARG A 85 -8.89 4.79 1.34
N ARG A 86 -9.81 3.94 1.75
CA ARG A 86 -10.51 4.05 3.03
C ARG A 86 -9.60 3.72 4.21
N GLU A 87 -8.81 2.66 4.09
CA GLU A 87 -8.03 2.14 5.21
C GLU A 87 -6.64 2.76 5.36
N LEU A 88 -6.08 3.33 4.29
CA LEU A 88 -4.74 3.91 4.30
C LEU A 88 -4.70 5.35 3.82
N LEU A 89 -5.08 5.58 2.56
CA LEU A 89 -4.79 6.86 1.90
C LEU A 89 -5.52 8.03 2.53
N GLU A 90 -6.79 7.87 2.85
CA GLU A 90 -7.56 8.95 3.51
C GLU A 90 -7.02 9.24 4.91
N LYS A 91 -6.56 8.22 5.62
CA LYS A 91 -6.01 8.38 6.97
C LYS A 91 -4.66 9.09 6.94
N VAL A 92 -3.81 8.78 5.97
CA VAL A 92 -2.55 9.50 5.77
C VAL A 92 -2.85 10.93 5.35
N ALA A 93 -3.73 11.13 4.38
CA ALA A 93 -4.10 12.45 3.88
C ALA A 93 -4.63 13.37 5.01
N ALA A 94 -5.40 12.79 5.94
CA ALA A 94 -5.96 13.55 7.06
C ALA A 94 -4.88 14.11 8.00
N THR A 95 -3.68 13.55 8.01
CA THR A 95 -2.57 14.04 8.83
C THR A 95 -1.75 15.13 8.13
N LEU A 96 -1.96 15.32 6.82
CA LEU A 96 -1.23 16.31 6.04
C LEU A 96 -1.96 17.65 6.09
N ASP A 97 -1.27 18.69 6.50
CA ASP A 97 -1.82 20.05 6.51
C ASP A 97 -1.33 20.77 5.26
N VAL A 98 -1.76 20.26 4.09
CA VAL A 98 -1.33 20.78 2.79
C VAL A 98 -2.52 20.78 1.81
N PRO A 99 -2.50 21.65 0.79
CA PRO A 99 -3.50 21.60 -0.27
C PRO A 99 -3.43 20.25 -1.02
N ASP A 100 -4.56 19.80 -1.53
CA ASP A 100 -4.64 18.60 -2.35
C ASP A 100 -4.12 17.33 -1.66
N ALA A 101 -4.35 17.21 -0.35
CA ALA A 101 -3.84 16.08 0.44
C ALA A 101 -4.28 14.73 -0.16
N GLY A 102 -5.51 14.62 -0.64
CA GLY A 102 -6.00 13.40 -1.28
C GLY A 102 -5.21 13.02 -2.54
N LEU A 103 -5.00 14.00 -3.41
CA LEU A 103 -4.20 13.78 -4.62
C LEU A 103 -2.76 13.42 -4.28
N ARG A 104 -2.18 14.08 -3.27
CA ARG A 104 -0.82 13.79 -2.82
C ARG A 104 -0.68 12.36 -2.30
N ALA A 105 -1.66 11.89 -1.52
CA ALA A 105 -1.67 10.51 -1.05
C ALA A 105 -1.79 9.52 -2.23
N ASP A 106 -2.64 9.82 -3.22
CA ASP A 106 -2.77 8.98 -4.41
C ASP A 106 -1.47 8.94 -5.22
N LEU A 107 -0.75 10.06 -5.32
CA LEU A 107 0.54 10.11 -6.01
C LEU A 107 1.59 9.26 -5.27
N VAL A 108 1.60 9.30 -3.95
CA VAL A 108 2.46 8.42 -3.15
C VAL A 108 2.14 6.95 -3.47
N ALA A 109 0.86 6.60 -3.46
CA ALA A 109 0.44 5.23 -3.77
C ALA A 109 0.89 4.81 -5.17
N SER A 110 0.83 5.72 -6.15
CA SER A 110 1.26 5.44 -7.53
C SER A 110 2.75 5.12 -7.61
N GLN A 111 3.58 5.84 -6.87
CA GLN A 111 5.03 5.61 -6.85
C GLN A 111 5.37 4.30 -6.15
N ILE A 112 4.73 4.03 -5.02
CA ILE A 112 4.92 2.76 -4.31
C ILE A 112 4.48 1.59 -5.19
N ALA A 113 3.31 1.67 -5.83
CA ALA A 113 2.83 0.62 -6.71
C ALA A 113 3.80 0.38 -7.88
N GLY A 114 4.34 1.44 -8.48
CA GLY A 114 5.32 1.34 -9.55
C GLY A 114 6.60 0.64 -9.09
N LEU A 115 7.10 0.98 -7.91
CA LEU A 115 8.28 0.34 -7.33
C LEU A 115 8.05 -1.15 -7.10
N LEU A 116 6.87 -1.51 -6.54
CA LEU A 116 6.53 -2.90 -6.29
C LEU A 116 6.42 -3.72 -7.58
N VAL A 117 5.80 -3.16 -8.61
CA VAL A 117 5.72 -3.78 -9.93
C VAL A 117 7.12 -3.99 -10.52
N ALA A 118 7.95 -2.96 -10.50
CA ALA A 118 9.29 -3.02 -11.07
C ALA A 118 10.19 -4.04 -10.35
N ARG A 119 10.11 -4.10 -9.03
CA ARG A 119 11.00 -4.94 -8.24
C ARG A 119 10.53 -6.39 -8.14
N TYR A 120 9.24 -6.62 -7.88
CA TYR A 120 8.75 -7.95 -7.51
C TYR A 120 7.97 -8.65 -8.63
N ILE A 121 7.43 -7.93 -9.58
CA ILE A 121 6.63 -8.50 -10.67
C ILE A 121 7.43 -8.56 -11.96
N LEU A 122 7.87 -7.40 -12.48
CA LEU A 122 8.68 -7.35 -13.69
C LEU A 122 10.12 -7.77 -13.44
N ARG A 123 10.61 -7.58 -12.23
CA ARG A 123 11.98 -7.88 -11.82
C ARG A 123 13.00 -7.22 -12.74
N LEU A 124 12.86 -5.90 -12.92
CA LEU A 124 13.87 -5.12 -13.65
C LEU A 124 15.21 -5.32 -12.95
N PRO A 125 16.26 -5.75 -13.66
CA PRO A 125 17.47 -6.29 -13.02
C PRO A 125 18.10 -5.39 -11.97
N ASP A 126 18.25 -4.11 -12.25
CA ASP A 126 18.94 -3.21 -11.33
C ASP A 126 18.05 -2.87 -10.10
N VAL A 127 16.76 -2.69 -10.31
CA VAL A 127 15.83 -2.45 -9.19
C VAL A 127 15.65 -3.70 -8.33
N ALA A 128 15.58 -4.87 -8.98
CA ALA A 128 15.41 -6.13 -8.27
C ALA A 128 16.63 -6.52 -7.44
N SER A 129 17.83 -6.17 -7.89
CA SER A 129 19.09 -6.50 -7.20
C SER A 129 19.55 -5.41 -6.22
N ALA A 130 18.96 -4.20 -6.28
CA ALA A 130 19.33 -3.15 -5.35
C ALA A 130 18.99 -3.55 -3.91
N SER A 131 19.81 -3.12 -2.96
CA SER A 131 19.52 -3.35 -1.56
C SER A 131 18.29 -2.53 -1.11
N VAL A 132 17.63 -3.00 -0.07
CA VAL A 132 16.50 -2.26 0.52
C VAL A 132 16.96 -0.87 0.96
N ASP A 133 18.12 -0.76 1.59
CA ASP A 133 18.67 0.52 2.05
C ASP A 133 18.90 1.49 0.89
N GLU A 134 19.40 1.00 -0.22
CA GLU A 134 19.59 1.81 -1.43
C GLU A 134 18.28 2.35 -1.96
N LEU A 135 17.26 1.50 -2.01
CA LEU A 135 15.93 1.90 -2.47
C LEU A 135 15.30 2.91 -1.52
N ILE A 136 15.43 2.69 -0.20
CA ILE A 136 14.93 3.65 0.79
C ILE A 136 15.59 5.01 0.57
N ALA A 137 16.91 5.03 0.42
CA ALA A 137 17.65 6.29 0.26
C ALA A 137 17.23 7.06 -0.99
N ARG A 138 16.97 6.36 -2.09
CA ARG A 138 16.67 7.01 -3.37
C ARG A 138 15.19 7.33 -3.56
N VAL A 139 14.30 6.49 -3.05
CA VAL A 139 12.86 6.65 -3.26
C VAL A 139 12.23 7.56 -2.22
N SER A 140 12.70 7.53 -0.98
CA SER A 140 12.10 8.30 0.12
C SER A 140 12.01 9.80 -0.16
N PRO A 141 13.02 10.48 -0.73
CA PRO A 141 12.91 11.91 -1.03
C PRO A 141 11.79 12.23 -2.02
N THR A 142 11.55 11.37 -3.00
CA THR A 142 10.47 11.56 -3.97
C THR A 142 9.10 11.44 -3.30
N ILE A 143 8.93 10.45 -2.45
CA ILE A 143 7.69 10.28 -1.69
C ILE A 143 7.47 11.47 -0.75
N GLN A 144 8.51 11.89 -0.05
CA GLN A 144 8.46 13.02 0.87
C GLN A 144 8.01 14.29 0.16
N ARG A 145 8.51 14.52 -1.05
CA ARG A 145 8.14 15.68 -1.85
C ARG A 145 6.66 15.72 -2.19
N TYR A 146 6.06 14.58 -2.53
CA TYR A 146 4.61 14.53 -2.76
C TYR A 146 3.82 14.90 -1.51
N LEU A 147 4.31 14.48 -0.33
CA LEU A 147 3.55 14.63 0.91
C LEU A 147 3.56 16.07 1.45
N VAL A 148 4.70 16.75 1.42
CA VAL A 148 4.88 18.00 2.19
C VAL A 148 5.50 19.15 1.42
N ASP A 149 5.70 18.99 0.14
CA ASP A 149 6.35 20.04 -0.66
C ASP A 149 5.33 20.92 -1.38
#